data_a4ef430221c1314f97af09e20a110b65
#
_entry.id   a4ef430221c1314f97af09e20a110b65
#
_cell.length_a   1.000
_cell.length_b   1.000
_cell.length_c   1.000
_cell.angle_alpha   90.00
_cell.angle_beta   90.00
_cell.angle_gamma   90.00
#
_symmetry.space_group_name_H-M   'P 1'
#
loop_
_entity.id
_entity.type
_entity.pdbx_description
1 polymer ?
#
loop_
_entity_poly.entity_id
_entity_poly.type
_entity_poly.pdbx_seq_one_letter_code
_entity_poly.pdbx_strand_id
1 'polypeptide(L)'
;MRYIKNFTKSREKKIGASEIPILIKHPEKYESLAGYGQTPVTLWQIKTGLKKKEEAGYEAHVGNILEPLVLYEFIAKNDSETIARKTLQGYMACEFDKHKDGYKTAAQTQHTKYLHHTEAANDFAVAHADCIQEEKKYFTIIEAKTAKYWSAKRRDDLYSGYDFNIEGHQGIPLRNYFQIQFQAAIYQDEYQKKIDDAWLVLLCDTSTYGQWHIRIDRRVQERLLELAHYMHKCIVKNIPPKEFAMNKTDIAIFYPKLDEDFTVVSGDKLQFALKIAKEYTEAEKQIKAWKQKKEDAENAMS
;
A
#
# COMPACT_ATOMS: atom_id res chain seq x y z
N MET A 1 -27.25 -5.89 -2.92
CA MET A 1 -25.82 -6.27 -2.88
C MET A 1 -25.41 -6.82 -4.26
N ARG A 2 -24.45 -6.20 -4.94
CA ARG A 2 -23.97 -6.69 -6.24
C ARG A 2 -22.87 -7.71 -6.02
N TYR A 3 -23.05 -8.94 -6.50
CA TYR A 3 -22.01 -9.96 -6.52
C TYR A 3 -21.00 -9.60 -7.62
N ILE A 4 -19.72 -9.47 -7.28
CA ILE A 4 -18.67 -9.27 -8.29
C ILE A 4 -18.20 -10.64 -8.76
N LYS A 5 -18.76 -11.07 -9.90
CA LYS A 5 -18.44 -12.37 -10.54
C LYS A 5 -17.01 -12.50 -11.07
N ASN A 6 -16.21 -11.42 -11.11
CA ASN A 6 -14.87 -11.41 -11.68
C ASN A 6 -13.94 -10.45 -10.93
N PHE A 7 -13.65 -10.75 -9.68
CA PHE A 7 -12.76 -9.98 -8.81
C PHE A 7 -11.39 -9.66 -9.47
N THR A 8 -10.77 -10.61 -10.14
CA THR A 8 -9.50 -10.43 -10.84
C THR A 8 -9.59 -9.45 -12.02
N LYS A 9 -10.63 -9.56 -12.85
CA LYS A 9 -10.81 -8.66 -14.01
C LYS A 9 -11.14 -7.23 -13.62
N SER A 10 -11.89 -7.00 -12.53
CA SER A 10 -12.19 -5.66 -12.05
C SER A 10 -10.93 -4.94 -11.55
N ARG A 11 -9.92 -5.66 -11.05
CA ARG A 11 -8.67 -5.14 -10.53
C ARG A 11 -7.59 -4.86 -11.57
N GLU A 12 -7.64 -5.49 -12.74
CA GLU A 12 -6.54 -5.43 -13.72
C GLU A 12 -6.13 -3.99 -14.08
N LYS A 13 -7.09 -3.10 -14.26
CA LYS A 13 -6.82 -1.69 -14.63
C LYS A 13 -7.05 -0.69 -13.51
N LYS A 14 -7.75 -1.08 -12.43
CA LYS A 14 -8.05 -0.20 -11.30
C LYS A 14 -6.91 -0.17 -10.29
N ILE A 15 -6.81 0.92 -9.56
CA ILE A 15 -5.82 1.06 -8.48
C ILE A 15 -6.38 0.47 -7.20
N GLY A 16 -5.70 -0.53 -6.64
CA GLY A 16 -6.04 -1.13 -5.35
C GLY A 16 -5.58 -0.27 -4.17
N ALA A 17 -6.32 -0.31 -3.07
CA ALA A 17 -5.94 0.45 -1.87
C ALA A 17 -4.54 0.09 -1.35
N SER A 18 -4.15 -1.18 -1.41
CA SER A 18 -2.79 -1.64 -1.08
C SER A 18 -1.70 -1.17 -2.06
N GLU A 19 -2.09 -0.67 -3.24
CA GLU A 19 -1.18 -0.16 -4.27
C GLU A 19 -0.95 1.36 -4.14
N ILE A 20 -1.78 2.07 -3.39
CA ILE A 20 -1.64 3.52 -3.17
C ILE A 20 -0.27 3.93 -2.64
N PRO A 21 0.32 3.24 -1.64
CA PRO A 21 1.66 3.58 -1.16
C PRO A 21 2.75 3.52 -2.24
N ILE A 22 2.51 2.78 -3.34
CA ILE A 22 3.44 2.71 -4.47
C ILE A 22 3.50 4.07 -5.21
N LEU A 23 2.38 4.80 -5.24
CA LEU A 23 2.27 6.10 -5.92
C LEU A 23 2.90 7.25 -5.12
N ILE A 24 3.24 7.02 -3.86
CA ILE A 24 3.74 8.04 -2.96
C ILE A 24 5.24 7.87 -2.80
N LYS A 25 5.99 8.93 -3.13
CA LYS A 25 7.45 8.94 -2.98
C LYS A 25 7.82 8.95 -1.50
N HIS A 26 8.78 8.10 -1.14
CA HIS A 26 9.39 8.17 0.17
C HIS A 26 10.13 9.52 0.33
N PRO A 27 9.96 10.22 1.45
CA PRO A 27 10.54 11.57 1.60
C PRO A 27 12.08 11.57 1.59
N GLU A 28 12.70 10.52 2.11
CA GLU A 28 14.15 10.44 2.30
C GLU A 28 14.84 9.48 1.33
N LYS A 29 14.09 8.71 0.56
CA LYS A 29 14.63 7.69 -0.34
C LYS A 29 14.10 7.86 -1.76
N TYR A 30 14.87 7.38 -2.74
CA TYR A 30 14.46 7.32 -4.14
C TYR A 30 13.63 6.07 -4.44
N GLU A 31 12.62 5.82 -3.63
CA GLU A 31 11.69 4.71 -3.76
C GLU A 31 10.29 5.13 -3.31
N SER A 32 9.29 4.27 -3.52
CA SER A 32 7.94 4.48 -3.02
C SER A 32 7.82 4.12 -1.53
N LEU A 33 6.75 4.60 -0.88
CA LEU A 33 6.41 4.20 0.49
C LEU A 33 6.11 2.71 0.64
N ALA A 34 5.74 2.03 -0.46
CA ALA A 34 5.55 0.58 -0.44
C ALA A 34 6.84 -0.19 -0.17
N GLY A 35 8.00 0.40 -0.54
CA GLY A 35 9.29 -0.26 -0.44
C GLY A 35 9.48 -1.39 -1.47
N TYR A 36 10.46 -2.27 -1.24
CA TYR A 36 10.74 -3.45 -2.08
C TYR A 36 11.02 -3.13 -3.57
N GLY A 37 11.57 -1.95 -3.87
CA GLY A 37 11.87 -1.52 -5.23
C GLY A 37 10.63 -1.27 -6.11
N GLN A 38 9.44 -1.23 -5.52
CA GLN A 38 8.21 -0.91 -6.25
C GLN A 38 8.15 0.58 -6.53
N THR A 39 7.81 0.93 -7.77
CA THR A 39 7.62 2.31 -8.22
C THR A 39 6.31 2.44 -8.99
N PRO A 40 5.75 3.65 -9.16
CA PRO A 40 4.58 3.85 -10.01
C PRO A 40 4.79 3.35 -11.45
N VAL A 41 6.03 3.42 -11.94
CA VAL A 41 6.38 2.89 -13.27
C VAL A 41 6.28 1.38 -13.32
N THR A 42 6.81 0.68 -12.29
CA THR A 42 6.68 -0.78 -12.21
C THR A 42 5.22 -1.21 -12.03
N LEU A 43 4.42 -0.46 -11.26
CA LEU A 43 2.98 -0.70 -11.15
C LEU A 43 2.28 -0.55 -12.50
N TRP A 44 2.58 0.51 -13.25
CA TRP A 44 2.06 0.71 -14.60
C TRP A 44 2.42 -0.46 -15.54
N GLN A 45 3.68 -0.90 -15.53
CA GLN A 45 4.12 -2.05 -16.33
C GLN A 45 3.34 -3.34 -15.99
N ILE A 46 3.10 -3.59 -14.70
CA ILE A 46 2.31 -4.75 -14.26
C ILE A 46 0.87 -4.63 -14.73
N LYS A 47 0.23 -3.47 -14.55
CA LYS A 47 -1.17 -3.21 -14.92
C LYS A 47 -1.41 -3.18 -16.42
N THR A 48 -0.38 -2.89 -17.21
CA THR A 48 -0.45 -2.92 -18.69
C THR A 48 0.03 -4.25 -19.29
N GLY A 49 0.46 -5.20 -18.45
CA GLY A 49 0.94 -6.52 -18.89
C GLY A 49 2.37 -6.52 -19.43
N LEU A 50 3.10 -5.41 -19.33
CA LEU A 50 4.51 -5.32 -19.75
C LEU A 50 5.46 -6.01 -18.78
N LYS A 51 5.04 -6.18 -17.54
CA LYS A 51 5.78 -6.92 -16.50
C LYS A 51 4.85 -7.88 -15.78
N LYS A 52 5.30 -9.11 -15.56
CA LYS A 52 4.55 -10.08 -14.77
C LYS A 52 4.56 -9.66 -13.29
N LYS A 53 3.42 -9.74 -12.63
CA LYS A 53 3.33 -9.55 -11.17
C LYS A 53 4.05 -10.71 -10.48
N GLU A 54 4.91 -10.39 -9.53
CA GLU A 54 5.54 -11.39 -8.69
C GLU A 54 4.49 -12.07 -7.79
N GLU A 55 4.64 -13.37 -7.58
CA GLU A 55 3.76 -14.12 -6.69
C GLU A 55 4.03 -13.71 -5.24
N ALA A 56 2.97 -13.70 -4.45
CA ALA A 56 3.09 -13.41 -3.02
C ALA A 56 3.92 -14.52 -2.34
N GLY A 57 4.91 -14.11 -1.56
CA GLY A 57 5.77 -15.05 -0.83
C GLY A 57 5.05 -15.74 0.32
N TYR A 58 5.71 -16.73 0.92
CA TYR A 58 5.18 -17.50 2.04
C TYR A 58 4.75 -16.61 3.22
N GLU A 59 5.41 -15.49 3.45
CA GLU A 59 5.04 -14.53 4.52
C GLU A 59 3.64 -13.94 4.32
N ALA A 60 3.26 -13.63 3.09
CA ALA A 60 1.91 -13.15 2.78
C ALA A 60 0.86 -14.25 2.99
N HIS A 61 1.21 -15.51 2.67
CA HIS A 61 0.34 -16.65 2.95
C HIS A 61 0.10 -16.82 4.45
N VAL A 62 1.16 -16.77 5.27
CA VAL A 62 1.05 -16.82 6.74
C VAL A 62 0.21 -15.64 7.27
N GLY A 63 0.41 -14.44 6.70
CA GLY A 63 -0.39 -13.26 7.04
C GLY A 63 -1.88 -13.52 6.87
N ASN A 64 -2.28 -14.06 5.73
CA ASN A 64 -3.69 -14.38 5.45
C ASN A 64 -4.27 -15.43 6.41
N ILE A 65 -3.47 -16.44 6.82
CA ILE A 65 -3.90 -17.44 7.80
C ILE A 65 -4.12 -16.81 9.18
N LEU A 66 -3.30 -15.86 9.58
CA LEU A 66 -3.35 -15.23 10.91
C LEU A 66 -4.35 -14.06 10.99
N GLU A 67 -4.74 -13.49 9.87
CA GLU A 67 -5.67 -12.34 9.81
C GLU A 67 -6.95 -12.55 10.62
N PRO A 68 -7.66 -13.70 10.55
CA PRO A 68 -8.85 -13.95 11.36
C PRO A 68 -8.59 -13.90 12.88
N LEU A 69 -7.40 -14.32 13.31
CA LEU A 69 -7.02 -14.29 14.73
C LEU A 69 -6.73 -12.87 15.20
N VAL A 70 -6.13 -12.04 14.35
CA VAL A 70 -5.90 -10.61 14.63
C VAL A 70 -7.24 -9.90 14.80
N LEU A 71 -8.19 -10.16 13.91
CA LEU A 71 -9.55 -9.60 13.97
C LEU A 71 -10.32 -10.11 15.18
N TYR A 72 -10.21 -11.40 15.50
CA TYR A 72 -10.80 -11.97 16.71
C TYR A 72 -10.36 -11.25 17.97
N GLU A 73 -9.05 -11.04 18.13
CA GLU A 73 -8.47 -10.36 19.29
C GLU A 73 -8.97 -8.91 19.42
N PHE A 74 -9.06 -8.21 18.27
CA PHE A 74 -9.61 -6.86 18.23
C PHE A 74 -11.07 -6.82 18.70
N ILE A 75 -11.91 -7.70 18.17
CA ILE A 75 -13.34 -7.73 18.48
C ILE A 75 -13.57 -8.16 19.94
N ALA A 76 -12.80 -9.13 20.44
CA ALA A 76 -12.90 -9.59 21.81
C ALA A 76 -12.59 -8.47 22.82
N LYS A 77 -11.58 -7.62 22.51
CA LYS A 77 -11.18 -6.50 23.37
C LYS A 77 -12.11 -5.29 23.29
N ASN A 78 -12.68 -5.02 22.12
CA ASN A 78 -13.45 -3.79 21.88
C ASN A 78 -14.98 -4.01 21.93
N ASP A 79 -15.43 -5.27 21.94
CA ASP A 79 -16.85 -5.62 22.02
C ASP A 79 -17.07 -6.77 23.01
N SER A 80 -17.05 -8.02 22.57
CA SER A 80 -17.15 -9.18 23.43
C SER A 80 -16.56 -10.44 22.79
N GLU A 81 -16.10 -11.36 23.65
CA GLU A 81 -15.59 -12.66 23.19
C GLU A 81 -16.65 -13.48 22.45
N THR A 82 -17.91 -13.36 22.86
CA THR A 82 -19.02 -14.07 22.20
C THR A 82 -19.21 -13.58 20.77
N ILE A 83 -19.15 -12.27 20.54
CA ILE A 83 -19.23 -11.68 19.20
C ILE A 83 -17.99 -12.04 18.39
N ALA A 84 -16.81 -11.96 19.00
CA ALA A 84 -15.55 -12.34 18.35
C ALA A 84 -15.57 -13.79 17.85
N ARG A 85 -16.03 -14.74 18.66
CA ARG A 85 -16.17 -16.15 18.26
C ARG A 85 -17.15 -16.34 17.11
N LYS A 86 -18.33 -15.71 17.17
CA LYS A 86 -19.31 -15.78 16.06
C LYS A 86 -18.75 -15.19 14.77
N THR A 87 -18.02 -14.07 14.87
CA THR A 87 -17.40 -13.40 13.74
C THR A 87 -16.32 -14.28 13.14
N LEU A 88 -15.44 -14.90 13.95
CA LEU A 88 -14.41 -15.83 13.49
C LEU A 88 -15.02 -17.05 12.79
N GLN A 89 -16.09 -17.64 13.34
CA GLN A 89 -16.79 -18.76 12.69
C GLN A 89 -17.33 -18.36 11.31
N GLY A 90 -17.91 -17.17 11.21
CA GLY A 90 -18.38 -16.63 9.94
C GLY A 90 -17.25 -16.40 8.95
N TYR A 91 -16.12 -15.87 9.41
CA TYR A 91 -14.92 -15.67 8.59
C TYR A 91 -14.42 -17.01 8.03
N MET A 92 -14.22 -18.00 8.89
CA MET A 92 -13.73 -19.32 8.48
C MET A 92 -14.69 -20.01 7.49
N ALA A 93 -16.00 -19.85 7.66
CA ALA A 93 -16.98 -20.36 6.71
C ALA A 93 -16.86 -19.70 5.32
N CYS A 94 -16.60 -18.39 5.27
CA CYS A 94 -16.38 -17.67 4.01
C CYS A 94 -15.09 -18.13 3.30
N GLU A 95 -14.03 -18.40 4.05
CA GLU A 95 -12.76 -18.89 3.49
C GLU A 95 -12.89 -20.29 2.86
N PHE A 96 -13.67 -21.18 3.47
CA PHE A 96 -13.93 -22.50 2.91
C PHE A 96 -14.73 -22.46 1.60
N ASP A 97 -15.61 -21.49 1.43
CA ASP A 97 -16.41 -21.33 0.21
C ASP A 97 -15.63 -20.68 -0.96
N LYS A 98 -14.46 -20.08 -0.71
CA LYS A 98 -13.60 -19.48 -1.77
C LYS A 98 -13.26 -20.45 -2.89
N HIS A 99 -13.18 -21.72 -2.60
CA HIS A 99 -12.77 -22.74 -3.58
C HIS A 99 -13.90 -23.24 -4.50
N LYS A 100 -15.16 -22.91 -4.21
CA LYS A 100 -16.30 -23.42 -4.99
C LYS A 100 -16.94 -22.41 -5.93
N ASP A 101 -17.19 -21.17 -5.55
CA ASP A 101 -18.01 -20.23 -6.35
C ASP A 101 -17.61 -18.75 -6.28
N GLY A 102 -16.40 -18.43 -5.88
CA GLY A 102 -16.00 -17.04 -5.61
C GLY A 102 -16.54 -16.58 -4.25
N TYR A 103 -16.05 -15.41 -3.80
CA TYR A 103 -16.40 -14.87 -2.49
C TYR A 103 -17.90 -14.73 -2.32
N LYS A 104 -18.49 -15.57 -1.51
CA LYS A 104 -19.81 -15.28 -0.96
C LYS A 104 -19.64 -14.10 -0.02
N THR A 105 -20.31 -13.01 -0.33
CA THR A 105 -20.25 -11.80 0.47
C THR A 105 -20.62 -12.09 1.92
N ALA A 106 -19.98 -11.37 2.84
CA ALA A 106 -20.21 -11.37 4.28
C ALA A 106 -21.68 -11.21 4.75
N ALA A 107 -22.59 -10.92 3.83
CA ALA A 107 -24.04 -10.91 4.08
C ALA A 107 -24.60 -12.23 4.63
N GLN A 108 -23.88 -13.33 4.53
CA GLN A 108 -24.32 -14.63 5.04
C GLN A 108 -23.84 -14.94 6.46
N THR A 109 -22.91 -14.14 7.00
CA THR A 109 -22.52 -14.21 8.41
C THR A 109 -23.38 -13.31 9.27
N GLN A 110 -24.67 -13.28 9.01
CA GLN A 110 -25.70 -12.32 9.42
C GLN A 110 -25.95 -12.13 10.91
N HIS A 111 -25.06 -12.52 11.79
CA HIS A 111 -25.32 -12.46 13.23
C HIS A 111 -24.42 -11.48 13.99
N THR A 112 -23.52 -10.78 13.29
CA THR A 112 -22.67 -9.76 13.92
C THR A 112 -22.66 -8.47 13.09
N LYS A 113 -22.32 -7.36 13.75
CA LYS A 113 -22.10 -6.07 13.07
C LYS A 113 -20.76 -5.99 12.31
N TYR A 114 -19.97 -7.06 12.30
CA TYR A 114 -18.69 -7.15 11.67
C TYR A 114 -18.79 -7.92 10.36
N LEU A 115 -18.41 -7.27 9.27
CA LEU A 115 -18.43 -7.80 7.90
C LEU A 115 -17.00 -8.02 7.43
N HIS A 116 -16.69 -9.23 6.97
CA HIS A 116 -15.38 -9.59 6.46
C HIS A 116 -15.31 -9.53 4.95
N HIS A 117 -14.10 -9.28 4.41
CA HIS A 117 -13.79 -9.31 2.99
C HIS A 117 -14.81 -8.56 2.12
N THR A 118 -15.20 -7.39 2.60
CA THR A 118 -16.06 -6.51 1.80
C THR A 118 -15.21 -5.82 0.73
N GLU A 119 -15.81 -5.57 -0.40
CA GLU A 119 -15.19 -4.81 -1.48
C GLU A 119 -16.03 -3.56 -1.79
N ALA A 120 -15.34 -2.47 -2.04
CA ALA A 120 -15.89 -1.25 -2.62
C ALA A 120 -15.08 -0.86 -3.85
N ALA A 121 -15.74 -0.35 -4.88
CA ALA A 121 -15.08 0.03 -6.11
C ALA A 121 -15.81 1.18 -6.80
N ASN A 122 -15.03 2.02 -7.46
CA ASN A 122 -15.53 3.00 -8.42
C ASN A 122 -14.88 2.79 -9.80
N ASP A 123 -14.96 3.76 -10.70
CA ASP A 123 -14.47 3.60 -12.07
C ASP A 123 -12.97 3.35 -12.18
N PHE A 124 -12.18 3.90 -11.27
CA PHE A 124 -10.70 3.89 -11.35
C PHE A 124 -10.03 3.19 -10.17
N ALA A 125 -10.76 2.87 -9.12
CA ALA A 125 -10.18 2.33 -7.89
C ALA A 125 -10.99 1.17 -7.31
N VAL A 126 -10.31 0.36 -6.49
CA VAL A 126 -10.93 -0.73 -5.74
C VAL A 126 -10.30 -0.82 -4.34
N ALA A 127 -11.12 -1.00 -3.35
CA ALA A 127 -10.72 -1.20 -1.97
C ALA A 127 -11.29 -2.51 -1.43
N HIS A 128 -10.49 -3.20 -0.66
CA HIS A 128 -10.88 -4.41 0.03
C HIS A 128 -10.48 -4.24 1.50
N ALA A 129 -11.46 -4.22 2.39
CA ALA A 129 -11.21 -4.14 3.82
C ALA A 129 -11.22 -5.54 4.43
N ASP A 130 -10.29 -5.80 5.32
CA ASP A 130 -10.20 -7.08 6.04
C ASP A 130 -11.44 -7.26 6.91
N CYS A 131 -11.90 -6.18 7.56
CA CYS A 131 -13.15 -6.17 8.28
C CYS A 131 -13.79 -4.77 8.31
N ILE A 132 -15.10 -4.72 8.30
CA ILE A 132 -15.88 -3.49 8.53
C ILE A 132 -16.83 -3.72 9.71
N GLN A 133 -16.79 -2.83 10.67
CA GLN A 133 -17.86 -2.71 11.65
C GLN A 133 -18.98 -1.85 11.04
N GLU A 134 -20.15 -2.44 10.87
CA GLU A 134 -21.31 -1.76 10.30
C GLU A 134 -22.25 -1.27 11.40
N GLU A 135 -22.55 0.01 11.38
CA GLU A 135 -23.63 0.65 12.13
C GLU A 135 -24.63 1.29 11.16
N LYS A 136 -25.80 1.68 11.67
CA LYS A 136 -26.90 2.18 10.79
C LYS A 136 -26.44 3.25 9.80
N LYS A 137 -25.61 4.19 10.23
CA LYS A 137 -25.17 5.35 9.43
C LYS A 137 -23.67 5.41 9.17
N TYR A 138 -22.87 4.57 9.82
CA TYR A 138 -21.43 4.64 9.83
C TYR A 138 -20.82 3.29 9.48
N PHE A 139 -19.67 3.37 8.85
CA PHE A 139 -18.73 2.25 8.76
C PHE A 139 -17.46 2.60 9.55
N THR A 140 -16.88 1.61 10.20
CA THR A 140 -15.52 1.68 10.74
C THR A 140 -14.70 0.60 10.07
N ILE A 141 -13.63 0.98 9.39
CA ILE A 141 -12.71 0.04 8.74
C ILE A 141 -11.74 -0.51 9.78
N ILE A 142 -11.50 -1.81 9.74
CA ILE A 142 -10.51 -2.49 10.56
C ILE A 142 -9.56 -3.22 9.61
N GLU A 143 -8.33 -2.74 9.55
CA GLU A 143 -7.25 -3.31 8.72
C GLU A 143 -6.33 -4.13 9.61
N ALA A 144 -6.24 -5.42 9.36
CA ALA A 144 -5.41 -6.36 10.10
C ALA A 144 -4.03 -6.53 9.45
N LYS A 145 -3.00 -6.59 10.26
CA LYS A 145 -1.63 -6.82 9.78
C LYS A 145 -0.92 -7.80 10.70
N THR A 146 -0.02 -8.57 10.09
CA THR A 146 0.94 -9.40 10.80
C THR A 146 2.36 -8.93 10.53
N ALA A 147 3.25 -9.08 11.49
CA ALA A 147 4.66 -8.73 11.35
C ALA A 147 5.53 -9.69 12.14
N LYS A 148 6.76 -9.92 11.66
CA LYS A 148 7.80 -10.62 12.41
C LYS A 148 8.50 -9.67 13.35
N TYR A 149 8.86 -10.14 14.56
CA TYR A 149 9.58 -9.38 15.58
C TYR A 149 10.86 -8.71 15.03
N TRP A 150 11.66 -9.44 14.25
CA TRP A 150 12.87 -8.89 13.64
C TRP A 150 12.60 -7.76 12.65
N SER A 151 11.51 -7.83 11.92
CA SER A 151 11.06 -6.70 11.11
C SER A 151 10.43 -5.60 11.97
N ALA A 152 9.91 -5.89 13.15
CA ALA A 152 9.42 -4.90 14.11
C ALA A 152 10.57 -4.21 14.86
N LYS A 153 11.65 -4.90 15.22
CA LYS A 153 12.85 -4.28 15.85
C LYS A 153 13.64 -3.42 14.86
N ARG A 154 13.72 -3.82 13.59
CA ARG A 154 14.12 -2.92 12.51
C ARG A 154 13.09 -1.81 12.25
N ARG A 155 11.89 -1.93 12.80
CA ARG A 155 10.80 -0.99 12.71
C ARG A 155 10.65 -0.10 13.94
N ASP A 156 11.27 -0.41 15.07
CA ASP A 156 11.54 0.64 16.03
C ASP A 156 12.42 1.72 15.38
N ASP A 157 13.34 1.34 14.49
CA ASP A 157 13.96 2.25 13.53
C ASP A 157 12.99 2.74 12.45
N LEU A 158 12.00 1.96 12.02
CA LEU A 158 10.97 2.32 11.03
C LEU A 158 9.75 2.98 11.67
N TYR A 159 9.39 2.66 12.88
CA TYR A 159 8.34 3.33 13.64
C TYR A 159 8.83 4.64 14.26
N SER A 160 10.09 4.73 14.66
CA SER A 160 10.71 5.95 15.16
C SER A 160 11.29 6.85 14.07
N GLY A 161 11.65 6.32 12.92
CA GLY A 161 12.22 7.07 11.81
C GLY A 161 11.23 7.47 10.72
N TYR A 162 10.02 6.91 10.72
CA TYR A 162 8.92 7.23 9.80
C TYR A 162 7.74 7.90 10.49
N ASP A 163 7.94 8.32 11.72
CA ASP A 163 7.03 9.20 12.42
C ASP A 163 7.01 10.56 11.71
N PHE A 164 6.34 10.56 10.58
CA PHE A 164 5.71 11.80 10.22
C PHE A 164 4.74 12.08 11.35
N ASN A 165 5.04 13.14 12.06
CA ASN A 165 4.21 13.71 13.10
C ASN A 165 2.89 14.17 12.47
N ILE A 166 2.10 13.21 11.96
CA ILE A 166 0.71 13.44 11.67
C ILE A 166 0.08 13.51 13.04
N GLU A 167 -0.29 14.71 13.44
CA GLU A 167 -0.85 15.02 14.74
C GLU A 167 -1.93 13.99 15.09
N GLY A 168 -1.72 13.23 16.18
CA GLY A 168 -2.61 12.16 16.62
C GLY A 168 -2.40 10.76 16.00
N HIS A 169 -1.39 10.54 15.17
CA HIS A 169 -1.14 9.24 14.49
C HIS A 169 0.28 8.69 14.72
N GLN A 170 0.84 8.92 15.89
CA GLN A 170 2.18 8.42 16.24
C GLN A 170 2.25 6.89 16.16
N GLY A 171 3.33 6.38 15.59
CA GLY A 171 3.59 4.94 15.50
C GLY A 171 2.86 4.19 14.39
N ILE A 172 2.09 4.88 13.51
CA ILE A 172 1.40 4.23 12.38
C ILE A 172 2.29 4.31 11.14
N PRO A 173 2.64 3.17 10.49
CA PRO A 173 3.37 3.19 9.25
C PRO A 173 2.60 3.95 8.17
N LEU A 174 3.23 4.96 7.54
CA LEU A 174 2.59 5.79 6.53
C LEU A 174 1.91 5.01 5.41
N ARG A 175 2.53 3.90 4.98
CA ARG A 175 1.92 3.04 3.96
C ARG A 175 0.55 2.52 4.37
N ASN A 176 0.39 2.12 5.64
CA ASN A 176 -0.88 1.59 6.15
C ASN A 176 -1.87 2.74 6.39
N TYR A 177 -1.39 3.89 6.87
CA TYR A 177 -2.20 5.09 7.01
C TYR A 177 -2.84 5.49 5.67
N PHE A 178 -2.04 5.64 4.60
CA PHE A 178 -2.56 6.01 3.29
C PHE A 178 -3.44 4.93 2.66
N GLN A 179 -3.12 3.64 2.87
CA GLN A 179 -3.99 2.55 2.45
C GLN A 179 -5.38 2.70 3.07
N ILE A 180 -5.48 2.90 4.38
CA ILE A 180 -6.74 3.02 5.12
C ILE A 180 -7.50 4.30 4.72
N GLN A 181 -6.81 5.43 4.58
CA GLN A 181 -7.44 6.67 4.10
C GLN A 181 -8.09 6.48 2.72
N PHE A 182 -7.41 5.78 1.84
CA PHE A 182 -7.94 5.50 0.50
C PHE A 182 -9.07 4.47 0.51
N GLN A 183 -8.96 3.41 1.32
CA GLN A 183 -10.08 2.48 1.54
C GLN A 183 -11.33 3.25 1.96
N ALA A 184 -11.22 4.09 2.98
CA ALA A 184 -12.34 4.87 3.48
C ALA A 184 -12.98 5.75 2.39
N ALA A 185 -12.17 6.38 1.53
CA ALA A 185 -12.70 7.19 0.43
C ALA A 185 -13.53 6.36 -0.55
N ILE A 186 -13.06 5.17 -0.94
CA ILE A 186 -13.76 4.30 -1.89
C ILE A 186 -15.03 3.71 -1.27
N TYR A 187 -15.00 3.32 0.01
CA TYR A 187 -16.18 2.82 0.71
C TYR A 187 -17.24 3.90 0.91
N GLN A 188 -16.85 5.14 1.22
CA GLN A 188 -17.79 6.27 1.31
C GLN A 188 -18.46 6.55 -0.02
N ASP A 189 -17.71 6.45 -1.13
CA ASP A 189 -18.23 6.65 -2.48
C ASP A 189 -19.23 5.54 -2.88
N GLU A 190 -18.88 4.28 -2.71
CA GLU A 190 -19.73 3.13 -3.10
C GLU A 190 -20.98 2.99 -2.23
N TYR A 191 -20.82 3.07 -0.90
CA TYR A 191 -21.91 2.74 0.03
C TYR A 191 -22.69 3.95 0.54
N GLN A 192 -22.23 5.17 0.24
CA GLN A 192 -22.81 6.43 0.73
C GLN A 192 -22.96 6.46 2.25
N LYS A 193 -22.07 5.78 2.96
CA LYS A 193 -22.00 5.75 4.43
C LYS A 193 -20.80 6.55 4.92
N LYS A 194 -20.96 7.25 6.03
CA LYS A 194 -19.90 8.03 6.63
C LYS A 194 -18.85 7.12 7.27
N ILE A 195 -17.59 7.43 7.06
CA ILE A 195 -16.45 6.80 7.71
C ILE A 195 -15.60 7.92 8.31
N ASP A 196 -15.62 8.06 9.62
CA ASP A 196 -14.84 9.07 10.33
C ASP A 196 -13.60 8.43 10.98
N ASP A 197 -13.69 7.13 11.24
CA ASP A 197 -12.72 6.38 12.03
C ASP A 197 -12.39 5.05 11.37
N ALA A 198 -11.16 4.62 11.58
CA ALA A 198 -10.68 3.30 11.21
C ALA A 198 -9.70 2.78 12.28
N TRP A 199 -9.40 1.51 12.21
CA TRP A 199 -8.41 0.87 13.07
C TRP A 199 -7.37 0.13 12.25
N LEU A 200 -6.10 0.33 12.60
CA LEU A 200 -5.02 -0.56 12.22
C LEU A 200 -4.75 -1.51 13.38
N VAL A 201 -4.77 -2.80 13.12
CA VAL A 201 -4.57 -3.84 14.12
C VAL A 201 -3.38 -4.69 13.70
N LEU A 202 -2.45 -4.92 14.62
CA LEU A 202 -1.21 -5.64 14.34
C LEU A 202 -1.02 -6.79 15.32
N LEU A 203 -0.68 -7.96 14.80
CA LEU A 203 -0.11 -9.05 15.57
C LEU A 203 1.35 -9.24 15.15
N CYS A 204 2.26 -9.09 16.13
CA CYS A 204 3.69 -9.29 15.93
C CYS A 204 4.13 -10.58 16.59
N ASP A 205 4.69 -11.51 15.79
CA ASP A 205 5.22 -12.82 16.22
C ASP A 205 4.29 -13.60 17.17
N THR A 206 2.98 -13.54 16.93
CA THR A 206 1.95 -14.21 17.74
C THR A 206 1.88 -13.82 19.21
N SER A 207 2.71 -12.91 19.69
CA SER A 207 2.84 -12.55 21.10
C SER A 207 2.56 -11.07 21.41
N THR A 208 2.79 -10.18 20.46
CA THR A 208 2.62 -8.74 20.66
C THR A 208 1.48 -8.22 19.81
N TYR A 209 0.43 -7.74 20.48
CA TYR A 209 -0.75 -7.16 19.87
C TYR A 209 -0.73 -5.65 20.03
N GLY A 210 -1.01 -4.94 18.95
CA GLY A 210 -1.17 -3.49 18.93
C GLY A 210 -2.41 -3.07 18.14
N GLN A 211 -3.03 -1.97 18.56
CA GLN A 211 -4.12 -1.35 17.82
C GLN A 211 -3.97 0.16 17.82
N TRP A 212 -4.24 0.80 16.69
CA TRP A 212 -4.17 2.23 16.50
C TRP A 212 -5.46 2.75 15.89
N HIS A 213 -6.01 3.75 16.52
CA HIS A 213 -7.16 4.48 16.01
C HIS A 213 -6.70 5.49 14.97
N ILE A 214 -7.34 5.50 13.81
CA ILE A 214 -7.01 6.38 12.68
C ILE A 214 -8.22 7.24 12.37
N ARG A 215 -8.04 8.55 12.48
CA ARG A 215 -9.03 9.50 12.00
C ARG A 215 -8.95 9.66 10.50
N ILE A 216 -10.09 9.76 9.87
CA ILE A 216 -10.18 9.93 8.43
C ILE A 216 -10.05 11.41 8.07
N ASP A 217 -9.08 11.72 7.21
CA ASP A 217 -8.78 13.08 6.74
C ASP A 217 -9.19 13.23 5.27
N ARG A 218 -10.19 14.07 5.03
CA ARG A 218 -10.71 14.32 3.67
C ARG A 218 -9.68 14.91 2.73
N ARG A 219 -8.77 15.76 3.20
CA ARG A 219 -7.73 16.35 2.35
C ARG A 219 -6.76 15.30 1.85
N VAL A 220 -6.41 14.36 2.74
CA VAL A 220 -5.59 13.22 2.37
C VAL A 220 -6.34 12.35 1.36
N GLN A 221 -7.61 12.04 1.61
CA GLN A 221 -8.43 11.25 0.70
C GLN A 221 -8.50 11.87 -0.71
N GLU A 222 -8.81 13.16 -0.81
CA GLU A 222 -8.88 13.89 -2.07
C GLU A 222 -7.57 13.75 -2.85
N ARG A 223 -6.44 13.95 -2.18
CA ARG A 223 -5.13 13.82 -2.82
C ARG A 223 -4.81 12.41 -3.30
N LEU A 224 -5.18 11.39 -2.51
CA LEU A 224 -4.99 9.99 -2.90
C LEU A 224 -5.88 9.61 -4.07
N LEU A 225 -7.12 10.10 -4.12
CA LEU A 225 -8.04 9.91 -5.25
C LEU A 225 -7.50 10.55 -6.54
N GLU A 226 -6.95 11.75 -6.47
CA GLU A 226 -6.29 12.42 -7.61
C GLU A 226 -5.13 11.59 -8.16
N LEU A 227 -4.24 11.09 -7.27
CA LEU A 227 -3.11 10.25 -7.67
C LEU A 227 -3.58 8.94 -8.33
N ALA A 228 -4.56 8.28 -7.73
CA ALA A 228 -5.12 7.03 -8.27
C ALA A 228 -5.79 7.25 -9.63
N HIS A 229 -6.57 8.32 -9.77
CA HIS A 229 -7.23 8.67 -11.02
C HIS A 229 -6.23 9.00 -12.13
N TYR A 230 -5.18 9.76 -11.81
CA TYR A 230 -4.10 10.03 -12.77
C TYR A 230 -3.43 8.73 -13.23
N MET A 231 -3.04 7.87 -12.27
CA MET A 231 -2.38 6.60 -12.56
C MET A 231 -3.29 5.67 -13.39
N HIS A 232 -4.58 5.59 -13.06
CA HIS A 232 -5.57 4.85 -13.84
C HIS A 232 -5.66 5.35 -15.29
N LYS A 233 -5.66 6.67 -15.51
CA LYS A 233 -5.62 7.24 -16.86
C LYS A 233 -4.37 6.82 -17.63
N CYS A 234 -3.21 6.79 -16.97
CA CYS A 234 -1.96 6.30 -17.57
C CYS A 234 -2.07 4.83 -17.99
N ILE A 235 -2.68 3.99 -17.14
CA ILE A 235 -2.88 2.57 -17.41
C ILE A 235 -3.85 2.35 -18.57
N VAL A 236 -5.01 3.01 -18.54
CA VAL A 236 -6.06 2.83 -19.57
C VAL A 236 -5.58 3.30 -20.95
N LYS A 237 -4.87 4.42 -20.98
CA LYS A 237 -4.32 5.00 -22.22
C LYS A 237 -3.00 4.35 -22.65
N ASN A 238 -2.47 3.44 -21.86
CA ASN A 238 -1.13 2.86 -22.03
C ASN A 238 -0.03 3.92 -22.20
N ILE A 239 -0.11 5.00 -21.44
CA ILE A 239 0.87 6.08 -21.42
C ILE A 239 1.72 5.96 -20.17
N PRO A 240 3.05 5.85 -20.27
CA PRO A 240 3.91 5.74 -19.10
C PRO A 240 3.82 6.97 -18.18
N PRO A 241 3.76 6.80 -16.86
CA PRO A 241 3.67 7.89 -15.89
C PRO A 241 5.06 8.51 -15.64
N LYS A 242 5.57 9.29 -16.59
CA LYS A 242 6.95 9.85 -16.55
C LYS A 242 7.25 10.72 -15.34
N GLU A 243 6.23 11.46 -14.85
CA GLU A 243 6.36 12.33 -13.69
C GLU A 243 6.59 11.54 -12.39
N PHE A 244 6.32 10.26 -12.41
CA PHE A 244 6.52 9.36 -11.27
C PHE A 244 7.82 8.55 -11.34
N ALA A 245 8.74 8.84 -12.27
CA ALA A 245 10.05 8.19 -12.27
C ALA A 245 10.79 8.48 -10.95
N MET A 246 11.16 7.42 -10.23
CA MET A 246 11.77 7.52 -8.91
C MET A 246 13.25 7.16 -8.89
N ASN A 247 13.69 6.37 -9.86
CA ASN A 247 15.05 5.85 -9.88
C ASN A 247 15.61 5.72 -11.31
N LYS A 248 16.89 5.34 -11.44
CA LYS A 248 17.57 5.16 -12.73
C LYS A 248 16.88 4.12 -13.62
N THR A 249 16.32 3.07 -13.05
CA THR A 249 15.63 2.01 -13.79
C THR A 249 14.35 2.55 -14.43
N ASP A 250 13.58 3.36 -13.69
CA ASP A 250 12.38 4.02 -14.23
C ASP A 250 12.76 4.97 -15.37
N ILE A 251 13.85 5.75 -15.20
CA ILE A 251 14.34 6.68 -16.22
C ILE A 251 14.77 5.90 -17.46
N ALA A 252 15.47 4.78 -17.32
CA ALA A 252 15.91 3.95 -18.44
C ALA A 252 14.75 3.36 -19.26
N ILE A 253 13.56 3.16 -18.65
CA ILE A 253 12.36 2.72 -19.37
C ILE A 253 11.86 3.81 -20.33
N PHE A 254 11.95 5.08 -19.93
CA PHE A 254 11.48 6.21 -20.74
C PHE A 254 12.51 6.70 -21.75
N TYR A 255 13.77 6.50 -21.40
CA TYR A 255 14.93 6.91 -22.18
C TYR A 255 15.84 5.69 -22.35
N PRO A 256 15.39 4.65 -23.11
CA PRO A 256 16.28 3.56 -23.47
C PRO A 256 17.51 4.17 -24.14
N LYS A 257 18.69 3.66 -23.82
CA LYS A 257 19.94 4.14 -24.42
C LYS A 257 19.69 4.32 -25.91
N LEU A 258 19.76 5.56 -26.37
CA LEU A 258 19.72 5.87 -27.78
C LEU A 258 20.94 5.16 -28.39
N ASP A 259 20.69 4.22 -29.26
CA ASP A 259 21.74 3.71 -30.11
C ASP A 259 22.33 4.94 -30.83
N GLU A 260 23.52 5.35 -30.42
CA GLU A 260 24.49 6.29 -31.01
C GLU A 260 24.01 7.59 -31.71
N ASP A 261 22.71 7.82 -31.86
CA ASP A 261 22.16 9.06 -32.39
C ASP A 261 22.05 10.14 -31.30
N PHE A 262 23.04 11.01 -31.26
CA PHE A 262 23.08 12.16 -30.37
C PHE A 262 21.90 13.10 -30.65
N THR A 263 21.00 13.22 -29.70
CA THR A 263 20.02 14.31 -29.74
C THR A 263 20.74 15.61 -29.40
N VAL A 264 20.90 16.50 -30.36
CA VAL A 264 21.46 17.83 -30.12
C VAL A 264 20.46 18.63 -29.29
N VAL A 265 20.76 18.78 -28.00
CA VAL A 265 20.03 19.67 -27.12
C VAL A 265 20.65 21.05 -27.18
N SER A 266 19.87 22.08 -27.50
CA SER A 266 20.35 23.45 -27.63
C SER A 266 19.67 24.42 -26.67
N GLY A 267 20.27 25.58 -26.42
CA GLY A 267 19.71 26.63 -25.61
C GLY A 267 19.60 26.30 -24.11
N ASP A 268 18.58 26.79 -23.46
CA ASP A 268 18.38 26.66 -22.02
C ASP A 268 18.27 25.21 -21.54
N LYS A 269 17.76 24.33 -22.40
CA LYS A 269 17.70 22.88 -22.10
C LYS A 269 19.10 22.26 -22.03
N LEU A 270 20.04 22.70 -22.87
CA LEU A 270 21.42 22.25 -22.79
C LEU A 270 22.09 22.71 -21.48
N GLN A 271 21.90 23.95 -21.09
CA GLN A 271 22.47 24.49 -19.85
C GLN A 271 21.91 23.74 -18.63
N PHE A 272 20.62 23.47 -18.61
CA PHE A 272 19.99 22.67 -17.57
C PHE A 272 20.55 21.24 -17.54
N ALA A 273 20.64 20.56 -18.68
CA ALA A 273 21.18 19.20 -18.78
C ALA A 273 22.64 19.13 -18.33
N LEU A 274 23.48 20.11 -18.72
CA LEU A 274 24.88 20.19 -18.29
C LEU A 274 25.02 20.44 -16.78
N LYS A 275 24.15 21.27 -16.20
CA LYS A 275 24.09 21.48 -14.73
C LYS A 275 23.79 20.18 -14.01
N ILE A 276 22.74 19.48 -14.40
CA ILE A 276 22.35 18.19 -13.80
C ILE A 276 23.45 17.13 -13.97
N ALA A 277 24.06 17.04 -15.15
CA ALA A 277 25.16 16.10 -15.40
C ALA A 277 26.37 16.38 -14.48
N LYS A 278 26.69 17.66 -14.25
CA LYS A 278 27.76 18.07 -13.34
C LYS A 278 27.45 17.72 -11.90
N GLU A 279 26.25 18.05 -11.43
CA GLU A 279 25.78 17.71 -10.08
C GLU A 279 25.78 16.19 -9.86
N TYR A 280 25.33 15.42 -10.85
CA TYR A 280 25.35 13.95 -10.81
C TYR A 280 26.79 13.40 -10.71
N THR A 281 27.71 13.91 -11.53
CA THR A 281 29.12 13.46 -11.53
C THR A 281 29.77 13.77 -10.17
N GLU A 282 29.47 14.92 -9.59
CA GLU A 282 30.00 15.29 -8.27
C GLU A 282 29.45 14.40 -7.18
N ALA A 283 28.14 14.12 -7.21
CA ALA A 283 27.51 13.18 -6.27
C ALA A 283 28.10 11.76 -6.36
N GLU A 284 28.36 11.25 -7.57
CA GLU A 284 29.03 9.96 -7.75
C GLU A 284 30.43 9.92 -7.16
N LYS A 285 31.22 11.00 -7.31
CA LYS A 285 32.55 11.10 -6.67
C LYS A 285 32.47 11.07 -5.16
N GLN A 286 31.51 11.80 -4.59
CA GLN A 286 31.30 11.80 -3.15
C GLN A 286 30.88 10.41 -2.62
N ILE A 287 29.95 9.73 -3.30
CA ILE A 287 29.55 8.37 -2.95
C ILE A 287 30.75 7.41 -2.97
N LYS A 288 31.61 7.51 -4.01
CA LYS A 288 32.81 6.68 -4.11
C LYS A 288 33.78 6.94 -2.97
N ALA A 289 33.99 8.21 -2.63
CA ALA A 289 34.87 8.60 -1.51
C ALA A 289 34.32 8.11 -0.15
N TRP A 290 32.99 8.18 0.07
CA TRP A 290 32.37 7.66 1.28
C TRP A 290 32.45 6.13 1.38
N LYS A 291 32.25 5.41 0.26
CA LYS A 291 32.41 3.95 0.24
C LYS A 291 33.82 3.54 0.61
N GLN A 292 34.85 4.24 0.08
CA GLN A 292 36.25 3.99 0.44
C GLN A 292 36.49 4.24 1.92
N LYS A 293 36.04 5.37 2.47
CA LYS A 293 36.17 5.67 3.90
C LYS A 293 35.51 4.62 4.80
N LYS A 294 34.35 4.11 4.36
CA LYS A 294 33.66 3.05 5.10
C LYS A 294 34.47 1.76 5.11
N GLU A 295 35.02 1.35 3.96
CA GLU A 295 35.84 0.15 3.82
C GLU A 295 37.14 0.27 4.63
N ASP A 296 37.79 1.45 4.61
CA ASP A 296 39.00 1.73 5.43
C ASP A 296 38.70 1.65 6.92
N ALA A 297 37.54 2.15 7.36
CA ALA A 297 37.11 2.05 8.76
C ALA A 297 36.78 0.62 9.18
N GLU A 298 36.10 -0.16 8.32
CA GLU A 298 35.81 -1.58 8.57
C GLU A 298 37.12 -2.41 8.68
N ASN A 299 38.09 -2.13 7.81
CA ASN A 299 39.43 -2.77 7.89
C ASN A 299 40.24 -2.37 9.12
N ALA A 300 40.04 -1.16 9.64
CA ALA A 300 40.73 -0.71 10.87
C ALA A 300 40.11 -1.29 12.16
N MET A 301 38.88 -1.83 12.09
CA MET A 301 38.19 -2.48 13.22
C MET A 301 38.35 -4.00 13.23
N SER A 302 38.88 -4.59 12.17
CA SER A 302 39.21 -6.02 12.07
C SER A 302 40.64 -6.31 12.51
#